data_884321e961e87fd307b2a0fe842e7ea7
#
_entry.id   884321e961e87fd307b2a0fe842e7ea7
#
_cell.length_a   1.000
_cell.length_b   1.000
_cell.length_c   1.000
_cell.angle_alpha   90.00
_cell.angle_beta   90.00
_cell.angle_gamma   90.00
#
_symmetry.space_group_name_H-M   'P 1'
#
loop_
_entity.id
_entity.type
_entity.pdbx_description
1 polymer ?
#
loop_
_entity_poly.entity_id
_entity_poly.type
_entity_poly.pdbx_seq_one_letter_code
_entity_poly.pdbx_strand_id
1 'polypeptide(L)'
;MKECDTCQKLKHETCFPAGLLQPLPIPEKPWLDVSIDSIEGLPKSHMKPMVLMVVDRLIKYTHFMAFSHPYTAIKVANHYLHFVFKLHGIPSTIVSDRDPMFTSLFWKELMKLQGVSLAISSAYHPQSDGQTEVVNKSLKHYPKAFATDRPST
;
A
#
# COMPACT_ATOMS: atom_id res chain seq x y z
N MET A 1 -1.46 -18.74 -19.54
CA MET A 1 -0.57 -17.64 -19.10
C MET A 1 0.78 -17.62 -19.81
N LYS A 2 1.35 -18.76 -20.27
CA LYS A 2 2.63 -18.77 -21.01
C LYS A 2 2.57 -18.16 -22.42
N GLU A 3 1.38 -18.05 -22.99
CA GLU A 3 1.16 -17.60 -24.38
C GLU A 3 0.53 -16.20 -24.51
N CYS A 4 0.33 -15.49 -23.41
CA CYS A 4 -0.27 -14.15 -23.41
C CYS A 4 0.83 -13.09 -23.42
N ASP A 5 0.96 -12.32 -24.51
CA ASP A 5 1.96 -11.27 -24.69
C ASP A 5 1.89 -10.19 -23.60
N THR A 6 0.68 -9.78 -23.20
CA THR A 6 0.48 -8.80 -22.13
C THR A 6 0.97 -9.33 -20.79
N CYS A 7 0.67 -10.60 -20.47
CA CYS A 7 1.16 -11.23 -19.25
C CYS A 7 2.69 -11.40 -19.24
N GLN A 8 3.29 -11.67 -20.40
CA GLN A 8 4.75 -11.81 -20.51
C GLN A 8 5.47 -10.45 -20.35
N LYS A 9 4.95 -9.38 -20.93
CA LYS A 9 5.52 -8.02 -20.80
C LYS A 9 5.40 -7.47 -19.38
N LEU A 10 4.42 -7.93 -18.61
CA LEU A 10 4.19 -7.52 -17.22
C LEU A 10 4.86 -8.45 -16.20
N LYS A 11 5.51 -9.53 -16.66
CA LYS A 11 6.17 -10.48 -15.78
C LYS A 11 7.46 -9.89 -15.21
N HIS A 12 7.48 -9.68 -13.91
CA HIS A 12 8.73 -9.34 -13.21
C HIS A 12 9.57 -10.58 -12.96
N GLU A 13 10.88 -10.41 -13.12
CA GLU A 13 11.83 -11.45 -12.69
C GLU A 13 11.71 -11.61 -11.16
N THR A 14 11.45 -12.84 -10.73
CA THR A 14 11.50 -13.23 -9.33
C THR A 14 12.96 -13.54 -8.97
N CYS A 15 13.76 -12.49 -8.76
CA CYS A 15 15.06 -12.64 -8.13
C CYS A 15 14.89 -12.76 -6.62
N PHE A 16 15.60 -13.71 -6.01
CA PHE A 16 15.71 -13.73 -4.55
C PHE A 16 16.40 -12.44 -4.09
N PRO A 17 15.87 -11.73 -3.11
CA PRO A 17 16.49 -10.52 -2.62
C PRO A 17 17.82 -10.81 -1.94
N ALA A 18 18.81 -9.98 -2.23
CA ALA A 18 20.11 -10.03 -1.56
C ALA A 18 19.95 -9.43 -0.15
N GLY A 19 19.82 -10.27 0.87
CA GLY A 19 19.81 -9.85 2.27
C GLY A 19 19.04 -10.82 3.17
N LEU A 20 19.38 -10.83 4.45
CA LEU A 20 18.64 -11.57 5.46
C LEU A 20 17.30 -10.86 5.73
N LEU A 21 16.20 -11.57 5.46
CA LEU A 21 14.86 -11.12 5.84
C LEU A 21 14.77 -11.04 7.36
N GLN A 22 14.45 -9.86 7.88
CA GLN A 22 14.02 -9.72 9.27
C GLN A 22 12.48 -9.72 9.26
N PRO A 23 11.85 -10.86 9.60
CA PRO A 23 10.40 -10.92 9.62
C PRO A 23 9.87 -10.02 10.73
N LEU A 24 8.89 -9.19 10.39
CA LEU A 24 8.13 -8.45 11.41
C LEU A 24 7.30 -9.43 12.25
N PRO A 25 7.07 -9.14 13.53
CA PRO A 25 6.21 -9.95 14.37
C PRO A 25 4.84 -10.19 13.72
N ILE A 26 4.29 -11.38 13.90
CA ILE A 26 2.93 -11.70 13.45
C ILE A 26 1.95 -11.02 14.42
N PRO A 27 1.00 -10.21 13.92
CA PRO A 27 0.00 -9.57 14.78
C PRO A 27 -0.88 -10.58 15.51
N GLU A 28 -1.24 -10.29 16.75
CA GLU A 28 -2.11 -11.15 17.57
C GLU A 28 -3.61 -10.98 17.25
N LYS A 29 -3.99 -9.83 16.74
CA LYS A 29 -5.39 -9.46 16.45
C LYS A 29 -5.53 -8.76 15.10
N PRO A 30 -6.68 -8.91 14.41
CA PRO A 30 -6.98 -8.12 13.23
C PRO A 30 -6.93 -6.62 13.51
N TRP A 31 -6.41 -5.86 12.56
CA TRP A 31 -6.30 -4.39 12.57
C TRP A 31 -5.39 -3.80 13.67
N LEU A 32 -4.63 -4.65 14.36
CA LEU A 32 -3.64 -4.19 15.33
C LEU A 32 -2.40 -3.62 14.64
N ASP A 33 -1.96 -4.30 13.58
CA ASP A 33 -0.84 -3.87 12.74
C ASP A 33 -1.30 -3.78 11.29
N VAL A 34 -1.13 -2.62 10.69
CA VAL A 34 -1.53 -2.37 9.31
C VAL A 34 -0.34 -1.96 8.46
N SER A 35 -0.42 -2.25 7.17
CA SER A 35 0.52 -1.77 6.17
C SER A 35 -0.19 -0.78 5.26
N ILE A 36 0.47 0.35 4.98
CA ILE A 36 -0.06 1.38 4.08
C ILE A 36 0.92 1.54 2.91
N ASP A 37 0.38 1.52 1.70
CA ASP A 37 1.15 1.73 0.46
C ASP A 37 0.33 2.58 -0.51
N SER A 38 1.01 3.27 -1.42
CA SER A 38 0.39 4.07 -2.47
C SER A 38 0.73 3.53 -3.86
N ILE A 39 -0.27 3.44 -4.73
CA ILE A 39 -0.07 3.12 -6.14
C ILE A 39 -0.33 4.39 -6.93
N GLU A 40 0.71 4.88 -7.59
CA GLU A 40 0.64 6.01 -8.51
C GLU A 40 0.82 5.56 -9.98
N GLY A 41 0.55 6.46 -10.91
CA GLY A 41 0.75 6.21 -12.33
C GLY A 41 -0.24 5.21 -12.94
N LEU A 42 -1.40 5.03 -12.33
CA LEU A 42 -2.49 4.28 -12.92
C LEU A 42 -3.00 4.99 -14.18
N PRO A 43 -3.42 4.25 -15.22
CA PRO A 43 -4.06 4.85 -16.38
C PRO A 43 -5.22 5.75 -15.95
N LYS A 44 -5.39 6.88 -16.63
CA LYS A 44 -6.39 7.89 -16.31
C LYS A 44 -7.81 7.33 -16.44
N SER A 45 -8.25 6.57 -15.46
CA SER A 45 -9.66 6.20 -15.29
C SER A 45 -10.28 7.18 -14.31
N HIS A 46 -11.25 7.96 -14.76
CA HIS A 46 -11.99 8.94 -13.96
C HIS A 46 -11.12 9.95 -13.16
N MET A 47 -9.95 10.34 -13.69
CA MET A 47 -9.05 11.35 -13.08
C MET A 47 -8.54 11.01 -11.66
N LYS A 48 -8.47 9.73 -11.31
CA LYS A 48 -7.94 9.27 -10.01
C LYS A 48 -6.63 8.49 -10.19
N PRO A 49 -5.49 9.20 -10.32
CA PRO A 49 -4.20 8.58 -10.64
C PRO A 49 -3.52 7.89 -9.44
N MET A 50 -4.04 8.03 -8.22
CA MET A 50 -3.47 7.47 -7.01
C MET A 50 -4.50 6.62 -6.25
N VAL A 51 -4.09 5.45 -5.82
CA VAL A 51 -4.84 4.57 -4.90
C VAL A 51 -4.01 4.32 -3.66
N LEU A 52 -4.55 4.71 -2.51
CA LEU A 52 -4.02 4.32 -1.21
C LEU A 52 -4.57 2.93 -0.85
N MET A 53 -3.68 2.06 -0.44
CA MET A 53 -4.01 0.74 0.08
C MET A 53 -3.70 0.69 1.57
N VAL A 54 -4.63 0.15 2.35
CA VAL A 54 -4.44 -0.14 3.77
C VAL A 54 -4.74 -1.61 3.99
N VAL A 55 -3.73 -2.37 4.36
CA VAL A 55 -3.78 -3.83 4.47
C VAL A 55 -3.65 -4.24 5.93
N ASP A 56 -4.58 -5.01 6.43
CA ASP A 56 -4.42 -5.73 7.69
C ASP A 56 -3.31 -6.78 7.55
N ARG A 57 -2.31 -6.74 8.43
CA ARG A 57 -1.16 -7.63 8.32
C ARG A 57 -1.45 -9.07 8.74
N LEU A 58 -2.50 -9.30 9.54
CA LEU A 58 -2.89 -10.64 9.97
C LEU A 58 -3.78 -11.33 8.93
N ILE A 59 -4.96 -10.75 8.64
CA ILE A 59 -5.97 -11.39 7.80
C ILE A 59 -5.89 -11.00 6.32
N LYS A 60 -5.00 -10.05 5.96
CA LYS A 60 -4.79 -9.55 4.59
C LYS A 60 -5.99 -8.84 3.97
N TYR A 61 -6.98 -8.49 4.75
CA TYR A 61 -8.07 -7.64 4.28
C TYR A 61 -7.54 -6.27 3.88
N THR A 62 -8.00 -5.75 2.76
CA THR A 62 -7.45 -4.52 2.18
C THR A 62 -8.55 -3.51 1.88
N HIS A 63 -8.34 -2.27 2.33
CA HIS A 63 -9.09 -1.11 1.90
C HIS A 63 -8.38 -0.39 0.77
N PHE A 64 -9.14 0.01 -0.25
CA PHE A 64 -8.66 0.79 -1.39
C PHE A 64 -9.35 2.15 -1.40
N MET A 65 -8.56 3.21 -1.43
CA MET A 65 -9.06 4.58 -1.46
C MET A 65 -8.43 5.33 -2.63
N ALA A 66 -9.26 5.72 -3.60
CA ALA A 66 -8.79 6.40 -4.80
C ALA A 66 -8.82 7.92 -4.63
N PHE A 67 -7.73 8.59 -5.02
CA PHE A 67 -7.56 10.04 -4.92
C PHE A 67 -7.31 10.66 -6.29
N SER A 68 -7.91 11.84 -6.51
CA SER A 68 -7.61 12.70 -7.66
C SER A 68 -6.63 13.80 -7.26
N HIS A 69 -5.75 14.17 -8.17
CA HIS A 69 -4.88 15.34 -7.98
C HIS A 69 -5.66 16.66 -7.98
N PRO A 70 -5.26 17.65 -7.18
CA PRO A 70 -4.24 17.58 -6.13
C PRO A 70 -4.78 16.90 -4.86
N TYR A 71 -3.99 16.04 -4.24
CA TYR A 71 -4.26 15.50 -2.92
C TYR A 71 -3.18 15.95 -1.93
N THR A 72 -3.56 16.08 -0.67
CA THR A 72 -2.68 16.49 0.42
C THR A 72 -2.63 15.41 1.49
N ALA A 73 -1.58 15.39 2.31
CA ALA A 73 -1.48 14.47 3.45
C ALA A 73 -2.71 14.60 4.39
N ILE A 74 -3.27 15.80 4.53
CA ILE A 74 -4.49 16.05 5.32
C ILE A 74 -5.69 15.32 4.71
N LYS A 75 -5.88 15.42 3.40
CA LYS A 75 -6.99 14.75 2.71
C LYS A 75 -6.88 13.24 2.83
N VAL A 76 -5.69 12.69 2.67
CA VAL A 76 -5.42 11.26 2.82
C VAL A 76 -5.66 10.81 4.26
N ALA A 77 -5.18 11.54 5.25
CA ALA A 77 -5.41 11.24 6.66
C ALA A 77 -6.91 11.26 7.02
N ASN A 78 -7.66 12.23 6.52
CA ASN A 78 -9.11 12.28 6.75
C ASN A 78 -9.84 11.06 6.16
N HIS A 79 -9.44 10.62 4.96
CA HIS A 79 -10.01 9.39 4.37
C HIS A 79 -9.63 8.15 5.19
N TYR A 80 -8.37 8.05 5.60
CA TYR A 80 -7.91 6.97 6.47
C TYR A 80 -8.72 6.92 7.78
N LEU A 81 -8.88 8.06 8.45
CA LEU A 81 -9.65 8.15 9.70
C LEU A 81 -11.13 7.77 9.48
N HIS A 82 -11.71 8.20 8.37
CA HIS A 82 -13.13 7.97 8.10
C HIS A 82 -13.44 6.53 7.65
N PHE A 83 -12.62 5.96 6.78
CA PHE A 83 -12.90 4.68 6.13
C PHE A 83 -12.22 3.47 6.80
N VAL A 84 -11.13 3.68 7.52
CA VAL A 84 -10.40 2.58 8.16
C VAL A 84 -10.52 2.67 9.68
N PHE A 85 -10.06 3.79 10.24
CA PHE A 85 -10.04 3.99 11.68
C PHE A 85 -11.44 3.89 12.32
N LYS A 86 -12.45 4.50 11.71
CA LYS A 86 -13.83 4.45 12.21
C LYS A 86 -14.40 3.03 12.24
N LEU A 87 -13.96 2.16 11.33
CA LEU A 87 -14.45 0.78 11.23
C LEU A 87 -13.69 -0.19 12.13
N HIS A 88 -12.38 0.00 12.27
CA HIS A 88 -11.49 -1.01 12.85
C HIS A 88 -10.78 -0.54 14.12
N GLY A 89 -10.88 0.74 14.45
CA GLY A 89 -10.17 1.34 15.59
C GLY A 89 -8.74 1.78 15.27
N ILE A 90 -8.00 2.11 16.33
CA ILE A 90 -6.61 2.57 16.25
C ILE A 90 -5.68 1.36 16.16
N PRO A 91 -4.84 1.25 15.12
CA PRO A 91 -3.80 0.23 15.10
C PRO A 91 -2.70 0.58 16.11
N SER A 92 -1.97 -0.41 16.58
CA SER A 92 -0.76 -0.21 17.37
C SER A 92 0.41 0.20 16.48
N THR A 93 0.49 -0.38 15.28
CA THR A 93 1.60 -0.15 14.35
C THR A 93 1.09 0.08 12.93
N ILE A 94 1.69 1.07 12.27
CA ILE A 94 1.55 1.29 10.83
C ILE A 94 2.91 1.11 10.17
N VAL A 95 2.98 0.18 9.22
CA VAL A 95 4.15 -0.02 8.35
C VAL A 95 3.89 0.71 7.04
N SER A 96 4.80 1.58 6.61
CA SER A 96 4.70 2.29 5.33
C SER A 96 6.03 2.32 4.61
N ASP A 97 5.99 2.60 3.32
CA ASP A 97 7.18 2.97 2.56
C ASP A 97 7.64 4.40 2.88
N ARG A 98 8.67 4.87 2.16
CA ARG A 98 9.24 6.22 2.31
C ARG A 98 8.55 7.27 1.45
N ASP A 99 7.31 7.06 1.05
CA ASP A 99 6.54 8.07 0.35
C ASP A 99 6.57 9.39 1.14
N PRO A 100 6.81 10.55 0.48
CA PRO A 100 6.81 11.87 1.13
C PRO A 100 5.57 12.17 1.95
N MET A 101 4.42 11.60 1.58
CA MET A 101 3.17 11.73 2.32
C MET A 101 3.26 11.11 3.72
N PHE A 102 3.78 9.87 3.83
CA PHE A 102 3.89 9.17 5.12
C PHE A 102 5.09 9.63 5.94
N THR A 103 6.11 10.20 5.30
CA THR A 103 7.26 10.79 5.98
C THR A 103 7.03 12.24 6.40
N SER A 104 5.91 12.86 6.00
CA SER A 104 5.57 14.24 6.35
C SER A 104 5.43 14.44 7.86
N LEU A 105 5.78 15.63 8.33
CA LEU A 105 5.63 16.02 9.74
C LEU A 105 4.18 15.89 10.20
N PHE A 106 3.24 16.31 9.35
CA PHE A 106 1.81 16.22 9.64
C PHE A 106 1.38 14.76 9.93
N TRP A 107 1.79 13.81 9.08
CA TRP A 107 1.44 12.40 9.25
C TRP A 107 2.06 11.82 10.53
N LYS A 108 3.33 12.12 10.78
CA LYS A 108 4.04 11.66 11.98
C LYS A 108 3.40 12.16 13.27
N GLU A 109 3.11 13.46 13.34
CA GLU A 109 2.47 14.07 14.52
C GLU A 109 1.04 13.53 14.72
N LEU A 110 0.26 13.37 13.64
CA LEU A 110 -1.08 12.79 13.73
C LEU A 110 -1.04 11.38 14.33
N MET A 111 -0.17 10.52 13.84
CA MET A 111 -0.06 9.14 14.33
C MET A 111 0.48 9.09 15.76
N LYS A 112 1.44 9.94 16.10
CA LYS A 112 1.95 10.09 17.45
C LYS A 112 0.87 10.50 18.46
N LEU A 113 0.01 11.46 18.09
CA LEU A 113 -1.11 11.89 18.92
C LEU A 113 -2.14 10.77 19.14
N GLN A 114 -2.25 9.84 18.22
CA GLN A 114 -3.10 8.65 18.33
C GLN A 114 -2.42 7.48 19.06
N GLY A 115 -1.17 7.63 19.48
CA GLY A 115 -0.41 6.55 20.12
C GLY A 115 0.02 5.43 19.15
N VAL A 116 0.03 5.72 17.85
CA VAL A 116 0.39 4.74 16.80
C VAL A 116 1.90 4.78 16.55
N SER A 117 2.51 3.61 16.54
CA SER A 117 3.91 3.42 16.18
C SER A 117 4.07 3.38 14.65
N LEU A 118 4.89 4.28 14.09
CA LEU A 118 5.20 4.27 12.65
C LEU A 118 6.49 3.50 12.40
N ALA A 119 6.40 2.43 11.61
CA ALA A 119 7.53 1.67 11.10
C ALA A 119 7.71 1.98 9.60
N ILE A 120 8.74 2.74 9.27
CA ILE A 120 9.06 3.08 7.88
C ILE A 120 10.00 2.00 7.34
N SER A 121 9.60 1.32 6.25
CA SER A 121 10.43 0.30 5.62
C SER A 121 11.73 0.91 5.12
N SER A 122 12.87 0.21 5.29
CA SER A 122 14.14 0.68 4.77
C SER A 122 14.23 0.41 3.27
N ALA A 123 14.95 1.28 2.53
CA ALA A 123 15.16 1.13 1.09
C ALA A 123 15.86 -0.19 0.71
N TYR A 124 16.57 -0.81 1.66
CA TYR A 124 17.32 -2.05 1.46
C TYR A 124 16.62 -3.32 1.97
N HIS A 125 15.47 -3.17 2.63
CA HIS A 125 14.67 -4.27 3.15
C HIS A 125 13.19 -4.08 2.81
N PRO A 126 12.82 -4.05 1.52
CA PRO A 126 11.42 -3.93 1.10
C PRO A 126 10.55 -5.12 1.55
N GLN A 127 11.19 -6.16 2.08
CA GLN A 127 10.58 -7.45 2.39
C GLN A 127 10.26 -7.66 3.86
N SER A 128 10.30 -6.61 4.67
CA SER A 128 9.82 -6.68 6.05
C SER A 128 8.37 -7.21 6.13
N ASP A 129 7.64 -7.16 5.02
CA ASP A 129 6.33 -7.77 4.85
C ASP A 129 6.16 -8.38 3.45
N GLY A 130 6.87 -9.48 3.19
CA GLY A 130 6.84 -10.18 1.89
C GLY A 130 5.44 -10.63 1.45
N GLN A 131 4.50 -10.81 2.38
CA GLN A 131 3.12 -11.16 2.05
C GLN A 131 2.33 -9.94 1.58
N THR A 132 2.55 -8.76 2.16
CA THR A 132 1.96 -7.50 1.69
C THR A 132 2.53 -7.14 0.32
N GLU A 133 3.82 -7.40 0.09
CA GLU A 133 4.45 -7.20 -1.22
C GLU A 133 3.80 -8.07 -2.32
N VAL A 134 3.44 -9.31 -2.03
CA VAL A 134 2.74 -10.19 -2.99
C VAL A 134 1.36 -9.63 -3.34
N VAL A 135 0.60 -9.15 -2.35
CA VAL A 135 -0.70 -8.50 -2.57
C VAL A 135 -0.50 -7.22 -3.39
N ASN A 136 0.47 -6.39 -3.02
CA ASN A 136 0.78 -5.15 -3.72
C ASN A 136 1.23 -5.40 -5.17
N LYS A 137 2.08 -6.39 -5.41
CA LYS A 137 2.48 -6.79 -6.76
C LYS A 137 1.28 -7.23 -7.59
N SER A 138 0.44 -8.10 -7.05
CA SER A 138 -0.76 -8.57 -7.76
C SER A 138 -1.70 -7.42 -8.11
N LEU A 139 -1.88 -6.49 -7.21
CA LEU A 139 -2.76 -5.32 -7.41
C LEU A 139 -2.16 -4.27 -8.35
N LYS A 140 -0.85 -4.07 -8.35
CA LYS A 140 -0.17 -3.20 -9.34
C LYS A 140 -0.25 -3.78 -10.76
N HIS A 141 -0.26 -5.10 -10.89
CA HIS A 141 -0.33 -5.79 -12.19
C HIS A 141 -1.74 -5.81 -12.78
N TYR A 142 -2.74 -6.06 -11.96
CA TYR A 142 -4.12 -6.24 -12.42
C TYR A 142 -4.66 -5.01 -13.17
N PRO A 143 -4.63 -3.79 -12.62
CA PRO A 143 -5.08 -2.60 -13.34
C PRO A 143 -4.26 -2.29 -14.61
N LYS A 144 -2.93 -2.55 -14.58
CA LYS A 144 -2.08 -2.35 -15.76
C LYS A 144 -2.42 -3.33 -16.88
N ALA A 145 -2.71 -4.58 -16.56
CA ALA A 145 -3.12 -5.58 -17.55
C ALA A 145 -4.44 -5.17 -18.22
N PHE A 146 -5.44 -4.73 -17.45
CA PHE A 146 -6.72 -4.28 -18.00
C PHE A 146 -6.61 -2.98 -18.82
N ALA A 147 -5.76 -2.06 -18.40
CA ALA A 147 -5.57 -0.79 -19.10
C ALA A 147 -4.82 -0.97 -20.42
N THR A 148 -4.03 -2.01 -20.58
CA THR A 148 -3.30 -2.32 -21.82
C THR A 148 -4.26 -2.86 -22.89
N ASP A 149 -5.29 -3.61 -22.48
CA ASP A 149 -6.26 -4.21 -23.39
C ASP A 149 -7.41 -3.24 -23.78
N ARG A 150 -7.66 -2.18 -23.01
CA ARG A 150 -8.71 -1.19 -23.28
C ARG A 150 -8.26 0.23 -22.88
N PRO A 151 -7.45 0.91 -23.68
CA PRO A 151 -6.88 2.21 -23.28
C PRO A 151 -7.86 3.40 -23.31
N SER A 152 -9.14 3.22 -23.64
CA SER A 152 -10.04 4.35 -23.92
C SER A 152 -11.52 4.16 -23.54
N THR A 153 -11.79 3.55 -22.40
CA THR A 153 -13.15 3.66 -21.84
C THR A 153 -13.16 4.29 -20.48
#